data_8487b8f0b374010afe47491a05a52f51
#
_entry.id   8487b8f0b374010afe47491a05a52f51
#
_cell.length_a   1.000
_cell.length_b   1.000
_cell.length_c   1.000
_cell.angle_alpha   90.00
_cell.angle_beta   90.00
_cell.angle_gamma   90.00
#
_symmetry.space_group_name_H-M   'P 1'
#
loop_
_entity.id
_entity.type
_entity.pdbx_description
1 polymer ?
#
loop_
_entity_poly.entity_id
_entity_poly.type
_entity_poly.pdbx_seq_one_letter_code
_entity_poly.pdbx_strand_id
1 'polypeptide(L)'
;GMREWVGNLTTWWLDSYLGRSAHSLKNNIGLAYSVVGVSMALYADQPNLATMLAKADTPRHLAQQITPFGELPNEDAPHDLFSFGYHVGDLIMLFEMVYVANQTTGLGIDPFTYRTNSSGSLLTALEWVAPYCAGQAPWPIGPISPLGGQDSECVILFRMAANALHSRKYEAVSRNATSKPNKE
;
A
#
# COMPACT_ATOMS: atom_id res chain seq x y z
N GLY A 1 22.65 21.87 3.11
CA GLY A 1 21.63 21.79 4.18
C GLY A 1 20.81 20.49 4.11
N MET A 2 19.75 20.36 4.94
CA MET A 2 18.97 19.12 5.04
C MET A 2 18.41 18.64 3.68
N ARG A 3 17.87 19.56 2.86
CA ARG A 3 17.35 19.20 1.51
C ARG A 3 18.44 18.64 0.59
N GLU A 4 19.60 19.24 0.59
CA GLU A 4 20.75 18.76 -0.18
C GLU A 4 21.22 17.38 0.28
N TRP A 5 21.28 17.16 1.59
CA TRP A 5 21.58 15.86 2.16
C TRP A 5 20.57 14.80 1.74
N VAL A 6 19.26 15.11 1.80
CA VAL A 6 18.20 14.19 1.33
C VAL A 6 18.34 13.96 -0.18
N GLY A 7 18.68 14.98 -0.98
CA GLY A 7 18.93 14.82 -2.42
C GLY A 7 20.07 13.83 -2.71
N ASN A 8 21.17 13.94 -1.99
CA ASN A 8 22.30 13.00 -2.09
C ASN A 8 21.90 11.59 -1.65
N LEU A 9 21.11 11.47 -0.58
CA LEU A 9 20.57 10.20 -0.10
C LEU A 9 19.62 9.59 -1.15
N THR A 10 18.80 10.39 -1.81
CA THR A 10 17.91 9.94 -2.90
C THR A 10 18.73 9.34 -4.05
N THR A 11 19.80 10.00 -4.47
CA THR A 11 20.70 9.48 -5.51
C THR A 11 21.30 8.14 -5.09
N TRP A 12 21.84 8.06 -3.88
CA TRP A 12 22.37 6.79 -3.36
C TRP A 12 21.29 5.70 -3.27
N TRP A 13 20.08 6.05 -2.81
CA TRP A 13 18.94 5.14 -2.72
C TRP A 13 18.61 4.50 -4.06
N LEU A 14 18.57 5.30 -5.13
CA LEU A 14 18.24 4.84 -6.47
C LEU A 14 19.40 4.06 -7.13
N ASP A 15 20.65 4.46 -6.91
CA ASP A 15 21.82 3.95 -7.63
C ASP A 15 22.54 2.80 -6.92
N SER A 16 22.31 2.62 -5.60
CA SER A 16 22.99 1.56 -4.85
C SER A 16 22.53 0.16 -5.27
N TYR A 17 23.39 -0.83 -5.08
CA TYR A 17 23.04 -2.23 -5.29
C TYR A 17 21.85 -2.65 -4.41
N LEU A 18 21.86 -2.25 -3.13
CA LEU A 18 20.79 -2.56 -2.19
C LEU A 18 19.46 -1.93 -2.61
N GLY A 19 19.49 -0.67 -3.05
CA GLY A 19 18.31 0.03 -3.54
C GLY A 19 17.72 -0.65 -4.77
N ARG A 20 18.53 -0.95 -5.79
CA ARG A 20 18.05 -1.67 -6.97
C ARG A 20 17.52 -3.06 -6.66
N SER A 21 18.17 -3.78 -5.72
CA SER A 21 17.68 -5.07 -5.25
C SER A 21 16.30 -4.95 -4.59
N ALA A 22 16.13 -4.00 -3.67
CA ALA A 22 14.84 -3.74 -3.03
C ALA A 22 13.75 -3.36 -4.05
N HIS A 23 14.08 -2.46 -4.99
CA HIS A 23 13.16 -2.02 -6.06
C HIS A 23 12.64 -3.18 -6.93
N SER A 24 13.45 -4.22 -7.12
CA SER A 24 13.07 -5.37 -7.95
C SER A 24 12.04 -6.30 -7.30
N LEU A 25 11.81 -6.17 -5.98
CA LEU A 25 10.87 -7.00 -5.24
C LEU A 25 9.42 -6.61 -5.56
N LYS A 26 8.52 -7.62 -5.51
CA LYS A 26 7.09 -7.47 -5.84
C LYS A 26 6.21 -7.53 -4.58
N ASN A 27 6.75 -7.11 -3.45
CA ASN A 27 6.12 -7.16 -2.14
C ASN A 27 6.26 -5.81 -1.43
N ASN A 28 5.88 -5.76 -0.15
CA ASN A 28 5.95 -4.58 0.71
C ASN A 28 7.33 -3.89 0.70
N ILE A 29 8.44 -4.64 0.59
CA ILE A 29 9.79 -4.06 0.55
C ILE A 29 9.99 -3.24 -0.73
N GLY A 30 9.62 -3.79 -1.90
CA GLY A 30 9.71 -3.07 -3.16
C GLY A 30 8.79 -1.84 -3.20
N LEU A 31 7.60 -1.96 -2.61
CA LEU A 31 6.65 -0.86 -2.49
C LEU A 31 7.17 0.24 -1.56
N ALA A 32 7.64 -0.11 -0.35
CA ALA A 32 8.24 0.84 0.58
C ALA A 32 9.43 1.58 -0.04
N TYR A 33 10.26 0.87 -0.81
CA TYR A 33 11.35 1.47 -1.57
C TYR A 33 10.85 2.60 -2.48
N SER A 34 9.79 2.36 -3.24
CA SER A 34 9.24 3.34 -4.18
C SER A 34 8.56 4.51 -3.48
N VAL A 35 7.77 4.26 -2.41
CA VAL A 35 7.15 5.32 -1.59
C VAL A 35 8.20 6.26 -1.02
N VAL A 36 9.27 5.70 -0.43
CA VAL A 36 10.38 6.47 0.14
C VAL A 36 11.12 7.26 -0.95
N GLY A 37 11.39 6.64 -2.10
CA GLY A 37 12.07 7.31 -3.22
C GLY A 37 11.32 8.54 -3.72
N VAL A 38 10.00 8.42 -3.97
CA VAL A 38 9.16 9.55 -4.38
C VAL A 38 9.10 10.62 -3.29
N SER A 39 8.93 10.22 -2.03
CA SER A 39 8.86 11.15 -0.89
C SER A 39 10.15 11.95 -0.69
N MET A 40 11.31 11.28 -0.79
CA MET A 40 12.62 11.94 -0.69
C MET A 40 12.84 12.91 -1.86
N ALA A 41 12.47 12.54 -3.08
CA ALA A 41 12.58 13.43 -4.23
C ALA A 41 11.71 14.69 -4.08
N LEU A 42 10.47 14.53 -3.57
CA LEU A 42 9.59 15.68 -3.27
C LEU A 42 10.21 16.58 -2.18
N TYR A 43 10.70 15.98 -1.08
CA TYR A 43 11.33 16.75 0.01
C TYR A 43 12.59 17.49 -0.45
N ALA A 44 13.39 16.88 -1.31
CA ALA A 44 14.62 17.46 -1.86
C ALA A 44 14.36 18.53 -2.95
N ASP A 45 13.10 18.87 -3.22
CA ASP A 45 12.71 19.83 -4.27
C ASP A 45 13.12 19.36 -5.68
N GLN A 46 12.95 18.06 -5.96
CA GLN A 46 13.22 17.41 -7.23
C GLN A 46 11.92 16.93 -7.90
N PRO A 47 10.98 17.81 -8.27
CA PRO A 47 9.63 17.40 -8.70
C PRO A 47 9.64 16.57 -10.00
N ASN A 48 10.59 16.79 -10.89
CA ASN A 48 10.72 15.99 -12.12
C ASN A 48 11.10 14.54 -11.80
N LEU A 49 12.03 14.33 -10.87
CA LEU A 49 12.42 13.00 -10.41
C LEU A 49 11.25 12.30 -9.70
N ALA A 50 10.57 13.00 -8.79
CA ALA A 50 9.40 12.48 -8.10
C ALA A 50 8.31 12.05 -9.09
N THR A 51 8.03 12.88 -10.10
CA THR A 51 7.05 12.57 -11.15
C THR A 51 7.47 11.36 -11.98
N MET A 52 8.75 11.25 -12.34
CA MET A 52 9.28 10.11 -13.09
C MET A 52 9.12 8.80 -12.30
N LEU A 53 9.51 8.79 -11.03
CA LEU A 53 9.39 7.65 -10.14
C LEU A 53 7.92 7.26 -9.94
N ALA A 54 7.05 8.21 -9.63
CA ALA A 54 5.63 7.96 -9.40
C ALA A 54 4.96 7.34 -10.65
N LYS A 55 5.25 7.87 -11.84
CA LYS A 55 4.71 7.34 -13.11
C LYS A 55 5.19 5.93 -13.44
N ALA A 56 6.42 5.59 -13.08
CA ALA A 56 6.97 4.26 -13.32
C ALA A 56 6.43 3.26 -12.28
N ASP A 57 6.47 3.62 -11.02
CA ASP A 57 6.31 2.67 -9.91
C ASP A 57 4.85 2.45 -9.51
N THR A 58 3.99 3.49 -9.54
CA THR A 58 2.58 3.33 -9.12
C THR A 58 1.85 2.28 -9.95
N PRO A 59 1.82 2.36 -11.31
CA PRO A 59 1.16 1.34 -12.11
C PRO A 59 1.83 -0.03 -12.00
N ARG A 60 3.15 -0.07 -11.82
CA ARG A 60 3.92 -1.31 -11.66
C ARG A 60 3.48 -2.06 -10.40
N HIS A 61 3.43 -1.39 -9.24
CA HIS A 61 3.02 -2.03 -7.98
C HIS A 61 1.57 -2.49 -8.04
N LEU A 62 0.64 -1.65 -8.50
CA LEU A 62 -0.76 -2.05 -8.65
C LEU A 62 -0.91 -3.28 -9.55
N ALA A 63 -0.18 -3.34 -10.68
CA ALA A 63 -0.26 -4.45 -11.62
C ALA A 63 0.41 -5.75 -11.12
N GLN A 64 1.44 -5.66 -10.27
CA GLN A 64 2.24 -6.81 -9.86
C GLN A 64 1.80 -7.40 -8.52
N GLN A 65 1.15 -6.63 -7.67
CA GLN A 65 0.83 -7.06 -6.31
C GLN A 65 -0.62 -7.51 -6.17
N ILE A 66 -1.57 -6.94 -6.94
CA ILE A 66 -2.99 -7.21 -6.77
C ILE A 66 -3.46 -8.21 -7.84
N THR A 67 -3.96 -9.38 -7.41
CA THR A 67 -4.59 -10.35 -8.33
C THR A 67 -5.92 -9.79 -8.88
N PRO A 68 -6.48 -10.36 -9.97
CA PRO A 68 -7.80 -9.97 -10.48
C PRO A 68 -8.92 -10.05 -9.44
N PHE A 69 -8.74 -10.84 -8.39
CA PHE A 69 -9.72 -11.03 -7.30
C PHE A 69 -9.47 -10.14 -6.08
N GLY A 70 -8.35 -9.41 -6.03
CA GLY A 70 -8.01 -8.48 -4.95
C GLY A 70 -7.06 -9.02 -3.89
N GLU A 71 -6.56 -10.24 -4.05
CA GLU A 71 -5.56 -10.85 -3.16
C GLU A 71 -4.17 -10.25 -3.39
N LEU A 72 -3.31 -10.32 -2.37
CA LEU A 72 -1.90 -9.92 -2.43
C LEU A 72 -0.97 -11.13 -2.15
N PRO A 73 -0.84 -12.07 -3.09
CA PRO A 73 -0.18 -13.36 -2.83
C PRO A 73 1.29 -13.24 -2.45
N ASN A 74 1.96 -12.15 -2.77
CA ASN A 74 3.36 -11.92 -2.38
C ASN A 74 3.50 -11.56 -0.89
N GLU A 75 2.40 -11.15 -0.24
CA GLU A 75 2.32 -10.89 1.20
C GLU A 75 1.66 -12.05 1.94
N ASP A 76 0.69 -12.68 1.32
CA ASP A 76 -0.13 -13.71 1.97
C ASP A 76 0.63 -15.01 2.17
N ALA A 77 1.23 -15.55 1.10
CA ALA A 77 1.86 -16.88 1.11
C ALA A 77 3.13 -17.00 1.96
N PRO A 78 4.02 -15.98 2.08
CA PRO A 78 5.25 -16.10 2.86
C PRO A 78 5.06 -15.97 4.37
N HIS A 79 3.92 -15.49 4.84
CA HIS A 79 3.79 -14.95 6.20
C HIS A 79 2.86 -15.73 7.14
N ASP A 80 2.21 -16.81 6.70
CA ASP A 80 1.37 -17.70 7.54
C ASP A 80 0.50 -16.95 8.58
N LEU A 81 0.87 -17.03 9.86
CA LEU A 81 0.17 -16.42 10.98
C LEU A 81 0.07 -14.89 10.91
N PHE A 82 0.95 -14.25 10.17
CA PHE A 82 1.02 -12.79 10.04
C PHE A 82 0.46 -12.31 8.69
N SER A 83 0.02 -13.22 7.82
CA SER A 83 -0.44 -12.91 6.46
C SER A 83 -1.50 -11.80 6.43
N PHE A 84 -2.45 -11.79 7.37
CA PHE A 84 -3.46 -10.74 7.47
C PHE A 84 -2.87 -9.36 7.74
N GLY A 85 -1.94 -9.24 8.70
CA GLY A 85 -1.26 -7.99 9.00
C GLY A 85 -0.42 -7.49 7.83
N TYR A 86 0.33 -8.39 7.18
CA TYR A 86 1.12 -8.04 5.99
C TYR A 86 0.23 -7.59 4.84
N HIS A 87 -0.89 -8.28 4.60
CA HIS A 87 -1.86 -7.89 3.57
C HIS A 87 -2.41 -6.47 3.80
N VAL A 88 -2.91 -6.20 5.02
CA VAL A 88 -3.46 -4.89 5.38
C VAL A 88 -2.39 -3.81 5.37
N GLY A 89 -1.19 -4.11 5.88
CA GLY A 89 -0.04 -3.20 5.89
C GLY A 89 0.42 -2.83 4.49
N ASP A 90 0.47 -3.79 3.56
CA ASP A 90 0.83 -3.51 2.17
C ASP A 90 -0.25 -2.66 1.46
N LEU A 91 -1.53 -2.89 1.75
CA LEU A 91 -2.60 -2.01 1.25
C LEU A 91 -2.48 -0.59 1.79
N ILE A 92 -2.10 -0.39 3.06
CA ILE A 92 -1.81 0.94 3.60
C ILE A 92 -0.69 1.60 2.80
N MET A 93 0.41 0.89 2.55
CA MET A 93 1.52 1.42 1.75
C MET A 93 1.14 1.71 0.29
N LEU A 94 0.25 0.91 -0.32
CA LEU A 94 -0.30 1.22 -1.65
C LEU A 94 -1.11 2.52 -1.64
N PHE A 95 -1.88 2.79 -0.57
CA PHE A 95 -2.52 4.09 -0.39
C PHE A 95 -1.52 5.23 -0.20
N GLU A 96 -0.47 5.02 0.58
CA GLU A 96 0.61 6.00 0.74
C GLU A 96 1.29 6.28 -0.60
N MET A 97 1.56 5.26 -1.41
CA MET A 97 2.11 5.42 -2.76
C MET A 97 1.19 6.28 -3.63
N VAL A 98 -0.12 6.00 -3.62
CA VAL A 98 -1.12 6.81 -4.32
C VAL A 98 -1.12 8.25 -3.83
N TYR A 99 -1.06 8.45 -2.50
CA TYR A 99 -1.03 9.77 -1.90
C TYR A 99 0.19 10.58 -2.34
N VAL A 100 1.40 10.00 -2.24
CA VAL A 100 2.63 10.71 -2.67
C VAL A 100 2.67 10.91 -4.18
N ALA A 101 2.15 9.96 -4.97
CA ALA A 101 2.05 10.08 -6.42
C ALA A 101 1.12 11.24 -6.83
N ASN A 102 0.04 11.48 -6.09
CA ASN A 102 -0.88 12.59 -6.32
C ASN A 102 -0.25 13.97 -6.00
N GLN A 103 0.88 14.04 -5.28
CA GLN A 103 1.66 15.27 -5.12
C GLN A 103 2.50 15.58 -6.36
N THR A 104 2.60 14.65 -7.30
CA THR A 104 3.32 14.83 -8.57
C THR A 104 2.37 15.28 -9.68
N THR A 105 2.91 15.75 -10.79
CA THR A 105 2.09 16.19 -11.92
C THR A 105 1.85 15.06 -12.94
N GLY A 106 0.58 14.88 -13.33
CA GLY A 106 0.23 14.08 -14.49
C GLY A 106 0.59 12.59 -14.38
N LEU A 107 0.10 11.90 -13.33
CA LEU A 107 0.25 10.46 -13.17
C LEU A 107 -0.30 9.69 -14.40
N GLY A 108 -1.33 10.21 -15.05
CA GLY A 108 -1.89 9.65 -16.30
C GLY A 108 -2.83 8.46 -16.08
N ILE A 109 -3.04 8.03 -14.85
CA ILE A 109 -3.98 6.97 -14.47
C ILE A 109 -4.79 7.42 -13.26
N ASP A 110 -5.98 6.82 -13.09
CA ASP A 110 -6.66 6.81 -11.80
C ASP A 110 -6.16 5.60 -11.00
N PRO A 111 -5.37 5.80 -9.93
CA PRO A 111 -4.73 4.70 -9.23
C PRO A 111 -5.70 3.79 -8.47
N PHE A 112 -6.92 4.26 -8.16
CA PHE A 112 -7.93 3.44 -7.49
C PHE A 112 -8.57 2.41 -8.42
N THR A 113 -8.72 2.75 -9.69
CA THR A 113 -9.37 1.92 -10.70
C THR A 113 -8.41 1.31 -11.71
N TYR A 114 -7.14 1.74 -11.70
CA TYR A 114 -6.13 1.19 -12.60
C TYR A 114 -5.96 -0.32 -12.41
N ARG A 115 -6.01 -1.03 -13.52
CA ARG A 115 -5.78 -2.48 -13.60
C ARG A 115 -5.27 -2.86 -14.99
N THR A 116 -4.63 -4.02 -15.07
CA THR A 116 -4.29 -4.68 -16.34
C THR A 116 -5.24 -5.85 -16.61
N ASN A 117 -5.05 -6.55 -17.72
CA ASN A 117 -5.82 -7.78 -18.01
C ASN A 117 -5.56 -8.91 -17.00
N SER A 118 -4.45 -8.86 -16.28
CA SER A 118 -4.01 -9.89 -15.31
C SER A 118 -3.97 -9.42 -13.86
N SER A 119 -4.42 -8.19 -13.57
CA SER A 119 -4.41 -7.63 -12.21
C SER A 119 -5.78 -7.08 -11.82
N GLY A 120 -6.02 -7.00 -10.51
CA GLY A 120 -7.05 -6.19 -9.90
C GLY A 120 -6.64 -4.73 -9.79
N SER A 121 -7.52 -3.92 -9.21
CA SER A 121 -7.28 -2.53 -8.84
C SER A 121 -7.17 -2.41 -7.31
N LEU A 122 -6.70 -1.27 -6.83
CA LEU A 122 -6.72 -0.97 -5.39
C LEU A 122 -8.14 -1.07 -4.82
N LEU A 123 -9.14 -0.64 -5.58
CA LEU A 123 -10.54 -0.79 -5.21
C LEU A 123 -10.95 -2.27 -5.08
N THR A 124 -10.49 -3.13 -6.00
CA THR A 124 -10.76 -4.58 -5.92
C THR A 124 -10.15 -5.20 -4.65
N ALA A 125 -8.93 -4.81 -4.29
CA ALA A 125 -8.27 -5.28 -3.09
C ALA A 125 -8.96 -4.80 -1.80
N LEU A 126 -9.44 -3.56 -1.76
CA LEU A 126 -10.25 -3.06 -0.65
C LEU A 126 -11.54 -3.85 -0.47
N GLU A 127 -12.24 -4.13 -1.57
CA GLU A 127 -13.48 -4.92 -1.54
C GLU A 127 -13.23 -6.34 -1.03
N TRP A 128 -12.11 -6.93 -1.43
CA TRP A 128 -11.74 -8.27 -1.00
C TRP A 128 -11.41 -8.34 0.50
N VAL A 129 -10.67 -7.37 1.05
CA VAL A 129 -10.25 -7.40 2.46
C VAL A 129 -11.33 -6.88 3.43
N ALA A 130 -12.31 -6.10 2.95
CA ALA A 130 -13.33 -5.45 3.77
C ALA A 130 -14.09 -6.38 4.72
N PRO A 131 -14.60 -7.57 4.31
CA PRO A 131 -15.35 -8.46 5.21
C PRO A 131 -14.48 -9.00 6.35
N TYR A 132 -13.19 -9.21 6.11
CA TYR A 132 -12.26 -9.69 7.14
C TYR A 132 -11.94 -8.59 8.16
N CYS A 133 -11.67 -7.38 7.70
CA CYS A 133 -11.50 -6.21 8.55
C CYS A 133 -12.76 -5.88 9.37
N ALA A 134 -13.95 -6.04 8.80
CA ALA A 134 -15.22 -5.85 9.50
C ALA A 134 -15.55 -7.01 10.47
N GLY A 135 -14.80 -8.11 10.47
CA GLY A 135 -15.08 -9.29 11.27
C GLY A 135 -16.31 -10.08 10.80
N GLN A 136 -16.70 -9.91 9.55
CA GLN A 136 -17.87 -10.58 8.94
C GLN A 136 -17.51 -11.94 8.36
N ALA A 137 -16.23 -12.21 8.10
CA ALA A 137 -15.71 -13.47 7.61
C ALA A 137 -14.38 -13.81 8.27
N PRO A 138 -14.04 -15.10 8.45
CA PRO A 138 -12.72 -15.52 8.88
C PRO A 138 -11.68 -15.27 7.77
N TRP A 139 -10.44 -14.95 8.16
CA TRP A 139 -9.34 -14.81 7.21
C TRP A 139 -9.06 -16.13 6.50
N PRO A 140 -8.96 -16.17 5.16
CA PRO A 140 -8.93 -17.45 4.41
C PRO A 140 -7.54 -18.11 4.37
N ILE A 141 -6.45 -17.38 4.69
CA ILE A 141 -5.06 -17.81 4.43
C ILE A 141 -4.40 -18.39 5.69
N GLY A 142 -5.11 -18.47 6.79
CA GLY A 142 -4.60 -19.03 8.05
C GLY A 142 -5.18 -18.33 9.27
N PRO A 143 -4.75 -18.71 10.48
CA PRO A 143 -5.21 -18.05 11.68
C PRO A 143 -4.65 -16.61 11.74
N ILE A 144 -5.47 -15.67 12.18
CA ILE A 144 -5.01 -14.31 12.49
C ILE A 144 -4.18 -14.38 13.77
N SER A 145 -2.96 -13.83 13.74
CA SER A 145 -2.09 -13.79 14.91
C SER A 145 -2.76 -13.06 16.08
N PRO A 146 -2.75 -13.62 17.29
CA PRO A 146 -3.28 -12.93 18.47
C PRO A 146 -2.40 -11.76 18.95
N LEU A 147 -1.19 -11.58 18.39
CA LEU A 147 -0.23 -10.56 18.82
C LEU A 147 -0.62 -9.12 18.49
N GLY A 148 -1.83 -8.90 18.00
CA GLY A 148 -2.48 -7.58 17.99
C GLY A 148 -1.99 -6.61 16.90
N GLY A 149 -2.68 -5.49 16.80
CA GLY A 149 -2.37 -4.42 15.84
C GLY A 149 -3.24 -4.45 14.59
N GLN A 150 -3.66 -5.61 14.13
CA GLN A 150 -4.37 -5.77 12.87
C GLN A 150 -5.71 -5.03 12.82
N ASP A 151 -6.42 -4.94 13.94
CA ASP A 151 -7.67 -4.16 14.01
C ASP A 151 -7.37 -2.66 13.86
N SER A 152 -6.27 -2.16 14.42
CA SER A 152 -5.83 -0.76 14.23
C SER A 152 -5.40 -0.49 12.79
N GLU A 153 -4.73 -1.42 12.13
CA GLU A 153 -4.35 -1.31 10.71
C GLU A 153 -5.58 -1.29 9.80
N CYS A 154 -6.57 -2.16 10.05
CA CYS A 154 -7.87 -2.11 9.38
C CYS A 154 -8.57 -0.75 9.55
N VAL A 155 -8.53 -0.19 10.76
CA VAL A 155 -9.09 1.15 11.02
C VAL A 155 -8.39 2.21 10.19
N ILE A 156 -7.04 2.18 10.15
CA ILE A 156 -6.23 3.13 9.37
C ILE A 156 -6.56 2.99 7.88
N LEU A 157 -6.46 1.78 7.33
CA LEU A 157 -6.72 1.50 5.91
C LEU A 157 -8.10 2.01 5.48
N PHE A 158 -9.15 1.63 6.21
CA PHE A 158 -10.51 1.98 5.81
C PHE A 158 -10.89 3.44 6.11
N ARG A 159 -10.21 4.12 7.02
CA ARG A 159 -10.32 5.59 7.14
C ARG A 159 -9.66 6.31 5.98
N MET A 160 -8.47 5.85 5.54
CA MET A 160 -7.81 6.38 4.35
C MET A 160 -8.69 6.20 3.12
N ALA A 161 -9.25 4.99 2.93
CA ALA A 161 -10.16 4.68 1.83
C ALA A 161 -11.45 5.50 1.89
N ALA A 162 -12.07 5.64 3.06
CA ALA A 162 -13.28 6.43 3.23
C ALA A 162 -13.07 7.90 2.87
N ASN A 163 -11.94 8.47 3.29
CA ASN A 163 -11.60 9.86 3.00
C ASN A 163 -11.28 10.06 1.50
N ALA A 164 -10.43 9.20 0.92
CA ALA A 164 -10.01 9.32 -0.47
C ALA A 164 -11.15 9.11 -1.47
N LEU A 165 -12.08 8.20 -1.16
CA LEU A 165 -13.18 7.80 -2.05
C LEU A 165 -14.54 8.39 -1.63
N HIS A 166 -14.59 9.23 -0.58
CA HIS A 166 -15.83 9.78 0.00
C HIS A 166 -16.89 8.70 0.28
N SER A 167 -16.47 7.53 0.80
CA SER A 167 -17.28 6.33 0.90
C SER A 167 -17.78 6.05 2.32
N ARG A 168 -19.11 6.16 2.52
CA ARG A 168 -19.77 5.75 3.77
C ARG A 168 -19.63 4.25 4.06
N LYS A 169 -19.49 3.42 3.00
CA LYS A 169 -19.25 1.99 3.13
C LYS A 169 -17.94 1.71 3.86
N TYR A 170 -16.85 2.34 3.44
CA TYR A 170 -15.53 2.15 4.05
C TYR A 170 -15.45 2.77 5.46
N GLU A 171 -16.16 3.87 5.69
CA GLU A 171 -16.29 4.42 7.03
C GLU A 171 -16.99 3.42 7.99
N ALA A 172 -18.00 2.70 7.51
CA ALA A 172 -18.67 1.66 8.30
C ALA A 172 -17.72 0.47 8.60
N VAL A 173 -16.88 0.04 7.66
CA VAL A 173 -15.86 -1.00 7.89
C VAL A 173 -14.88 -0.55 8.98
N SER A 174 -14.36 0.67 8.90
CA SER A 174 -13.46 1.24 9.91
C SER A 174 -14.11 1.24 11.32
N ARG A 175 -15.37 1.63 11.42
CA ARG A 175 -16.10 1.62 12.70
C ARG A 175 -16.30 0.21 13.25
N ASN A 176 -16.60 -0.77 12.40
CA ASN A 176 -16.76 -2.16 12.82
C ASN A 176 -15.44 -2.76 13.32
N ALA A 177 -14.32 -2.41 12.69
CA ALA A 177 -12.99 -2.82 13.15
C ALA A 177 -12.67 -2.29 14.57
N THR A 178 -13.09 -1.06 14.91
CA THR A 178 -12.89 -0.50 16.26
C THR A 178 -13.79 -1.10 17.31
N SER A 179 -14.94 -1.67 16.94
CA SER A 179 -15.94 -2.19 17.90
C SER A 179 -15.69 -3.63 18.33
N LYS A 180 -14.66 -4.30 17.80
CA LYS A 180 -14.33 -5.65 18.25
C LYS A 180 -13.79 -5.59 19.68
N PRO A 181 -14.40 -6.32 20.65
CA PRO A 181 -13.83 -6.40 21.98
C PRO A 181 -12.43 -7.03 21.84
N ASN A 182 -11.44 -6.41 22.52
CA ASN A 182 -10.15 -7.07 22.73
C ASN A 182 -10.45 -8.45 23.30
N LYS A 183 -10.22 -9.51 22.53
CA LYS A 183 -10.30 -10.86 23.06
C LYS A 183 -9.06 -11.03 23.93
N GLU A 184 -9.25 -10.87 25.25
CA GLU A 184 -8.30 -11.30 26.26
C GLU A 184 -8.02 -12.81 26.15
#